data_18615c737d48eaeaa9464b9b8a9298ad
#
_entry.id   18615c737d48eaeaa9464b9b8a9298ad
#
_cell.length_a   1.000
_cell.length_b   1.000
_cell.length_c   1.000
_cell.angle_alpha   90.00
_cell.angle_beta   90.00
_cell.angle_gamma   90.00
#
_symmetry.space_group_name_H-M   'P 1'
#
loop_
_entity.id
_entity.type
_entity.pdbx_description
1 polymer ?
#
loop_
_entity_poly.entity_id
_entity_poly.type
_entity_poly.pdbx_seq_one_letter_code
_entity_poly.pdbx_strand_id
1 'polypeptide(L)'
;MQNRKIDRRSFLALSGSALTASVLAGKISAAPMLNFGDVTPFTLMKLPYADSALTPVISSNTMGFHYGKHHKGYVDKLNELIKDTPFAAMSLEAIVKQTSGDKTKTPIYNNAAQVWNHNFYWNSLKPGGGGKPGGKLAQKIDEAFGDLDKFKKQFSDTAVSQFGTGWGWLVADAGGKLKIVKTGDADAPYLDGLKPLLTIDVWEHAYYLDYQNRRADYVNAVIDKLLNWDFAAENLAK
;
A
#
# COMPACT_ATOMS: atom_id res chain seq x y z
N MET A 1 46.45 50.44 -8.45
CA MET A 1 45.24 49.62 -8.39
C MET A 1 44.48 49.77 -9.71
N GLN A 2 44.66 48.87 -10.64
CA GLN A 2 43.99 48.92 -11.95
C GLN A 2 42.97 47.79 -12.04
N ASN A 3 41.70 48.19 -12.08
CA ASN A 3 40.58 47.31 -12.32
C ASN A 3 40.56 46.86 -13.80
N ARG A 4 40.91 45.61 -14.10
CA ARG A 4 40.69 45.02 -15.43
C ARG A 4 39.25 44.44 -15.47
N LYS A 5 38.40 45.09 -16.26
CA LYS A 5 37.11 44.56 -16.68
C LYS A 5 37.34 43.42 -17.68
N ILE A 6 36.83 42.24 -17.38
CA ILE A 6 36.84 41.09 -18.30
C ILE A 6 35.70 41.28 -19.32
N ASP A 7 36.08 41.36 -20.60
CA ASP A 7 35.15 41.52 -21.72
C ASP A 7 34.41 40.23 -22.01
N ARG A 8 33.10 40.34 -22.26
CA ARG A 8 32.17 39.25 -22.53
C ARG A 8 32.43 38.46 -23.81
N ARG A 9 33.34 38.88 -24.67
CA ARG A 9 33.68 38.21 -25.93
C ARG A 9 34.81 37.17 -25.81
N SER A 10 35.50 37.07 -24.71
CA SER A 10 36.60 36.12 -24.50
C SER A 10 36.13 34.76 -23.89
N PHE A 11 34.82 34.57 -23.65
CA PHE A 11 34.30 33.37 -23.03
C PHE A 11 33.80 32.32 -24.03
N LEU A 12 33.86 32.57 -25.31
CA LEU A 12 33.32 31.69 -26.34
C LEU A 12 34.33 30.94 -27.21
N ALA A 13 35.56 30.82 -26.77
CA ALA A 13 36.57 30.08 -27.53
C ALA A 13 37.39 29.16 -26.62
N LEU A 14 36.76 28.12 -26.03
CA LEU A 14 37.49 26.90 -25.65
C LEU A 14 36.58 25.70 -25.73
N SER A 15 36.82 24.97 -26.83
CA SER A 15 36.81 23.53 -27.01
C SER A 15 35.53 22.76 -26.66
N GLY A 16 34.86 22.36 -27.71
CA GLY A 16 34.07 21.15 -27.76
C GLY A 16 34.92 19.92 -27.42
N SER A 17 34.55 19.27 -26.37
CA SER A 17 34.78 17.85 -26.16
C SER A 17 33.42 17.29 -25.74
N ALA A 18 32.72 16.77 -26.72
CA ALA A 18 31.49 16.05 -26.49
C ALA A 18 31.81 14.75 -25.76
N LEU A 19 31.69 14.75 -24.44
CA LEU A 19 31.49 13.51 -23.69
C LEU A 19 30.02 13.11 -23.89
N THR A 20 29.76 12.17 -24.77
CA THR A 20 28.50 11.45 -24.85
C THR A 20 28.36 10.59 -23.59
N ALA A 21 27.78 11.14 -22.56
CA ALA A 21 27.28 10.34 -21.46
C ALA A 21 26.05 9.56 -21.97
N SER A 22 26.27 8.31 -22.34
CA SER A 22 25.18 7.35 -22.57
C SER A 22 24.47 7.14 -21.23
N VAL A 23 23.41 7.90 -21.00
CA VAL A 23 22.45 7.61 -19.94
C VAL A 23 21.75 6.31 -20.35
N LEU A 24 22.22 5.18 -19.83
CA LEU A 24 21.42 3.97 -19.77
C LEU A 24 20.21 4.29 -18.89
N ALA A 25 19.13 4.74 -19.50
CA ALA A 25 17.83 4.74 -18.89
C ALA A 25 17.43 3.26 -18.68
N GLY A 26 17.87 2.70 -17.55
CA GLY A 26 17.36 1.43 -17.08
C GLY A 26 15.86 1.58 -16.98
N LYS A 27 15.12 0.85 -17.82
CA LYS A 27 13.68 0.68 -17.65
C LYS A 27 13.48 0.08 -16.28
N ILE A 28 13.06 0.90 -15.30
CA ILE A 28 12.54 0.41 -14.03
C ILE A 28 11.25 -0.32 -14.42
N SER A 29 11.35 -1.63 -14.58
CA SER A 29 10.19 -2.49 -14.76
C SER A 29 9.45 -2.44 -13.41
N ALA A 30 8.38 -1.67 -13.35
CA ALA A 30 7.48 -1.73 -12.22
C ALA A 30 7.02 -3.19 -12.09
N ALA A 31 7.24 -3.79 -10.92
CA ALA A 31 6.76 -5.14 -10.64
C ALA A 31 5.24 -5.19 -10.93
N PRO A 32 4.74 -6.32 -11.49
CA PRO A 32 3.31 -6.45 -11.72
C PRO A 32 2.57 -6.37 -10.39
N MET A 33 1.72 -5.36 -10.30
CA MET A 33 0.84 -5.17 -9.16
C MET A 33 -0.30 -6.19 -9.22
N LEU A 34 -0.92 -6.47 -8.07
CA LEU A 34 -2.11 -7.30 -8.04
C LEU A 34 -3.22 -6.61 -8.84
N ASN A 35 -3.74 -7.31 -9.84
CA ASN A 35 -4.88 -6.84 -10.61
C ASN A 35 -6.16 -7.23 -9.88
N PHE A 36 -6.84 -6.27 -9.26
CA PHE A 36 -8.11 -6.47 -8.55
C PHE A 36 -9.35 -6.23 -9.40
N GLY A 37 -9.28 -6.50 -10.68
CA GLY A 37 -10.38 -6.36 -11.62
C GLY A 37 -10.30 -5.06 -12.43
N ASP A 38 -10.17 -5.23 -13.73
CA ASP A 38 -9.98 -4.15 -14.69
C ASP A 38 -11.28 -3.78 -15.43
N VAL A 39 -12.41 -4.30 -14.99
CA VAL A 39 -13.67 -4.11 -15.70
C VAL A 39 -14.61 -3.23 -14.89
N THR A 40 -14.99 -2.11 -15.46
CA THR A 40 -16.03 -1.25 -14.89
C THR A 40 -17.43 -1.69 -15.36
N PRO A 41 -18.46 -1.55 -14.51
CA PRO A 41 -18.35 -1.08 -13.14
C PRO A 41 -17.55 -2.03 -12.25
N PHE A 42 -16.72 -1.47 -11.35
CA PHE A 42 -16.01 -2.26 -10.34
C PHE A 42 -17.01 -2.99 -9.46
N THR A 43 -16.70 -4.22 -9.09
CA THR A 43 -17.52 -5.02 -8.19
C THR A 43 -16.84 -5.17 -6.84
N LEU A 44 -17.65 -5.30 -5.79
CA LEU A 44 -17.12 -5.62 -4.47
C LEU A 44 -16.39 -6.97 -4.55
N MET A 45 -15.11 -6.98 -4.21
CA MET A 45 -14.30 -8.20 -4.20
C MET A 45 -14.95 -9.25 -3.30
N LYS A 46 -15.09 -10.49 -3.79
CA LYS A 46 -15.51 -11.59 -2.94
C LYS A 46 -14.45 -11.91 -1.90
N LEU A 47 -14.83 -11.98 -0.63
CA LEU A 47 -13.90 -12.38 0.44
C LEU A 47 -13.32 -13.78 0.15
N PRO A 48 -12.01 -14.01 0.40
CA PRO A 48 -11.38 -15.31 0.24
C PRO A 48 -11.78 -16.32 1.35
N TYR A 49 -12.61 -15.91 2.30
CA TYR A 49 -13.12 -16.70 3.43
C TYR A 49 -14.55 -16.24 3.80
N ALA A 50 -15.23 -17.00 4.66
CA ALA A 50 -16.52 -16.59 5.19
C ALA A 50 -16.36 -15.34 6.09
N ASP A 51 -17.37 -14.48 6.12
CA ASP A 51 -17.37 -13.24 6.92
C ASP A 51 -17.23 -13.47 8.43
N SER A 52 -17.60 -14.67 8.91
CA SER A 52 -17.42 -15.08 10.32
C SER A 52 -16.07 -15.72 10.63
N ALA A 53 -15.24 -16.00 9.61
CA ALA A 53 -14.06 -16.86 9.77
C ALA A 53 -12.87 -16.19 10.49
N LEU A 54 -12.90 -14.85 10.66
CA LEU A 54 -11.86 -14.12 11.38
C LEU A 54 -12.12 -14.01 12.90
N THR A 55 -13.27 -14.52 13.36
CA THR A 55 -13.60 -14.59 14.78
C THR A 55 -12.61 -15.48 15.54
N PRO A 56 -12.19 -15.13 16.77
CA PRO A 56 -12.66 -14.02 17.59
C PRO A 56 -11.87 -12.69 17.41
N VAL A 57 -10.94 -12.61 16.47
CA VAL A 57 -10.08 -11.42 16.31
C VAL A 57 -10.88 -10.27 15.68
N ILE A 58 -11.65 -10.56 14.64
CA ILE A 58 -12.58 -9.60 14.02
C ILE A 58 -13.96 -10.27 14.00
N SER A 59 -14.94 -9.66 14.65
CA SER A 59 -16.29 -10.20 14.74
C SER A 59 -17.04 -10.13 13.40
N SER A 60 -18.05 -10.99 13.21
CA SER A 60 -18.96 -10.90 12.07
C SER A 60 -19.70 -9.55 12.04
N ASN A 61 -19.95 -8.94 13.21
CA ASN A 61 -20.54 -7.60 13.29
C ASN A 61 -19.62 -6.56 12.67
N THR A 62 -18.35 -6.55 13.04
CA THR A 62 -17.33 -5.67 12.42
C THR A 62 -17.23 -5.94 10.91
N MET A 63 -17.18 -7.20 10.48
CA MET A 63 -17.16 -7.56 9.06
C MET A 63 -18.38 -7.04 8.31
N GLY A 64 -19.58 -7.12 8.90
CA GLY A 64 -20.83 -6.62 8.32
C GLY A 64 -20.76 -5.10 8.03
N PHE A 65 -20.11 -4.31 8.88
CA PHE A 65 -19.89 -2.89 8.64
C PHE A 65 -18.67 -2.63 7.77
N HIS A 66 -17.52 -3.21 8.08
CA HIS A 66 -16.27 -2.91 7.42
C HIS A 66 -16.28 -3.34 5.94
N TYR A 67 -16.62 -4.61 5.67
CA TYR A 67 -16.74 -5.11 4.29
C TYR A 67 -18.09 -4.71 3.67
N GLY A 68 -19.19 -4.97 4.38
CA GLY A 68 -20.54 -4.85 3.80
C GLY A 68 -21.05 -3.41 3.66
N LYS A 69 -20.46 -2.43 4.36
CA LYS A 69 -20.86 -1.01 4.28
C LYS A 69 -19.71 -0.13 3.83
N HIS A 70 -18.57 -0.09 4.55
CA HIS A 70 -17.47 0.81 4.20
C HIS A 70 -16.84 0.44 2.85
N HIS A 71 -16.33 -0.78 2.70
CA HIS A 71 -15.71 -1.19 1.44
C HIS A 71 -16.70 -1.16 0.27
N LYS A 72 -17.91 -1.69 0.48
CA LYS A 72 -18.97 -1.60 -0.55
C LYS A 72 -19.29 -0.15 -0.91
N GLY A 73 -19.36 0.74 0.06
CA GLY A 73 -19.65 2.16 -0.16
C GLY A 73 -18.56 2.84 -1.01
N TYR A 74 -17.29 2.50 -0.81
CA TYR A 74 -16.20 3.00 -1.66
C TYR A 74 -16.32 2.50 -3.11
N VAL A 75 -16.69 1.23 -3.30
CA VAL A 75 -16.91 0.66 -4.64
C VAL A 75 -18.08 1.36 -5.33
N ASP A 76 -19.23 1.48 -4.66
CA ASP A 76 -20.41 2.12 -5.20
C ASP A 76 -20.13 3.59 -5.56
N LYS A 77 -19.45 4.32 -4.66
CA LYS A 77 -19.12 5.74 -4.87
C LYS A 77 -18.07 5.94 -5.96
N LEU A 78 -17.08 5.07 -6.06
CA LEU A 78 -16.14 5.11 -7.17
C LEU A 78 -16.86 4.97 -8.50
N ASN A 79 -17.72 3.96 -8.66
CA ASN A 79 -18.48 3.74 -9.88
C ASN A 79 -19.35 4.95 -10.26
N GLU A 80 -19.99 5.58 -9.27
CA GLU A 80 -20.75 6.82 -9.49
C GLU A 80 -19.85 7.96 -10.04
N LEU A 81 -18.68 8.15 -9.40
CA LEU A 81 -17.78 9.27 -9.71
C LEU A 81 -17.07 9.11 -11.07
N ILE A 82 -16.81 7.89 -11.51
CA ILE A 82 -16.10 7.64 -12.78
C ILE A 82 -17.05 7.41 -13.96
N LYS A 83 -18.36 7.28 -13.71
CA LYS A 83 -19.37 7.10 -14.76
C LYS A 83 -19.23 8.22 -15.81
N ASP A 84 -19.27 7.85 -17.08
CA ASP A 84 -19.18 8.76 -18.22
C ASP A 84 -17.90 9.61 -18.25
N THR A 85 -16.83 9.17 -17.57
CA THR A 85 -15.51 9.79 -17.59
C THR A 85 -14.47 8.84 -18.24
N PRO A 86 -13.29 9.33 -18.66
CA PRO A 86 -12.22 8.48 -19.14
C PRO A 86 -11.74 7.44 -18.13
N PHE A 87 -11.93 7.67 -16.83
CA PHE A 87 -11.57 6.73 -15.76
C PHE A 87 -12.38 5.43 -15.82
N ALA A 88 -13.58 5.44 -16.40
CA ALA A 88 -14.41 4.25 -16.56
C ALA A 88 -13.76 3.14 -17.41
N ALA A 89 -12.75 3.46 -18.21
CA ALA A 89 -12.01 2.48 -19.02
C ALA A 89 -10.64 2.10 -18.43
N MET A 90 -10.36 2.48 -17.17
CA MET A 90 -9.05 2.29 -16.55
C MET A 90 -9.06 1.22 -15.48
N SER A 91 -7.90 0.60 -15.24
CA SER A 91 -7.71 -0.25 -14.06
C SER A 91 -7.72 0.58 -12.77
N LEU A 92 -8.03 -0.08 -11.66
CA LEU A 92 -8.09 0.57 -10.34
C LEU A 92 -6.77 1.27 -9.98
N GLU A 93 -5.63 0.60 -10.21
CA GLU A 93 -4.30 1.16 -9.99
C GLU A 93 -4.01 2.37 -10.89
N ALA A 94 -4.45 2.31 -12.15
CA ALA A 94 -4.27 3.42 -13.08
C ALA A 94 -5.06 4.66 -12.63
N ILE A 95 -6.29 4.47 -12.15
CA ILE A 95 -7.11 5.56 -11.59
C ILE A 95 -6.39 6.17 -10.38
N VAL A 96 -5.96 5.37 -9.42
CA VAL A 96 -5.27 5.85 -8.22
C VAL A 96 -4.02 6.64 -8.59
N LYS A 97 -3.15 6.10 -9.46
CA LYS A 97 -1.93 6.78 -9.90
C LYS A 97 -2.20 8.09 -10.62
N GLN A 98 -3.22 8.12 -11.49
CA GLN A 98 -3.52 9.30 -12.29
C GLN A 98 -4.23 10.40 -11.50
N THR A 99 -4.89 10.04 -10.40
CA THR A 99 -5.63 11.01 -9.56
C THR A 99 -4.85 11.42 -8.31
N SER A 100 -3.76 10.72 -7.99
CA SER A 100 -2.89 11.03 -6.85
C SER A 100 -2.30 12.43 -6.99
N GLY A 101 -2.40 13.23 -5.92
CA GLY A 101 -1.89 14.60 -5.86
C GLY A 101 -2.74 15.65 -6.58
N ASP A 102 -3.74 15.26 -7.38
CA ASP A 102 -4.69 16.20 -8.03
C ASP A 102 -5.86 16.52 -7.09
N LYS A 103 -5.82 17.71 -6.49
CA LYS A 103 -6.86 18.16 -5.56
C LYS A 103 -8.25 18.21 -6.18
N THR A 104 -8.37 18.38 -7.50
CA THR A 104 -9.67 18.41 -8.19
C THR A 104 -10.28 17.02 -8.32
N LYS A 105 -9.47 15.96 -8.18
CA LYS A 105 -9.86 14.56 -8.29
C LYS A 105 -9.83 13.82 -6.95
N THR A 106 -9.63 14.53 -5.83
CA THR A 106 -9.59 13.94 -4.48
C THR A 106 -10.73 12.95 -4.21
N PRO A 107 -12.01 13.20 -4.58
CA PRO A 107 -13.07 12.22 -4.36
C PRO A 107 -12.85 10.90 -5.14
N ILE A 108 -12.36 10.96 -6.38
CA ILE A 108 -12.05 9.76 -7.18
C ILE A 108 -10.86 9.04 -6.55
N TYR A 109 -9.78 9.77 -6.25
CA TYR A 109 -8.60 9.22 -5.60
C TYR A 109 -8.94 8.47 -4.32
N ASN A 110 -9.63 9.13 -3.39
CA ASN A 110 -9.96 8.54 -2.10
C ASN A 110 -10.76 7.24 -2.24
N ASN A 111 -11.79 7.23 -3.09
CA ASN A 111 -12.61 6.03 -3.25
C ASN A 111 -11.84 4.91 -3.97
N ALA A 112 -11.10 5.21 -5.03
CA ALA A 112 -10.30 4.23 -5.77
C ALA A 112 -9.19 3.63 -4.89
N ALA A 113 -8.46 4.46 -4.15
CA ALA A 113 -7.41 4.02 -3.24
C ALA A 113 -7.98 3.18 -2.08
N GLN A 114 -9.12 3.58 -1.51
CA GLN A 114 -9.80 2.79 -0.48
C GLN A 114 -10.28 1.43 -1.01
N VAL A 115 -10.82 1.36 -2.23
CA VAL A 115 -11.16 0.07 -2.85
C VAL A 115 -9.92 -0.81 -2.97
N TRP A 116 -8.80 -0.25 -3.44
CA TRP A 116 -7.57 -0.99 -3.60
C TRP A 116 -7.01 -1.47 -2.24
N ASN A 117 -6.93 -0.58 -1.26
CA ASN A 117 -6.41 -0.87 0.08
C ASN A 117 -7.23 -1.96 0.78
N HIS A 118 -8.57 -1.91 0.67
CA HIS A 118 -9.44 -2.92 1.26
C HIS A 118 -9.32 -4.28 0.54
N ASN A 119 -9.23 -4.28 -0.80
CA ASN A 119 -8.95 -5.50 -1.56
C ASN A 119 -7.65 -6.15 -1.09
N PHE A 120 -6.62 -5.35 -0.88
CA PHE A 120 -5.31 -5.81 -0.40
C PHE A 120 -5.39 -6.29 1.05
N TYR A 121 -6.12 -5.59 1.90
CA TYR A 121 -6.31 -5.93 3.31
C TYR A 121 -7.01 -7.28 3.50
N TRP A 122 -8.10 -7.54 2.79
CA TRP A 122 -8.79 -8.83 2.92
C TRP A 122 -7.90 -10.01 2.53
N ASN A 123 -7.03 -9.85 1.53
CA ASN A 123 -6.05 -10.86 1.15
C ASN A 123 -4.87 -10.95 2.14
N SER A 124 -4.56 -9.87 2.86
CA SER A 124 -3.54 -9.86 3.92
C SER A 124 -3.95 -10.65 5.16
N LEU A 125 -5.22 -11.03 5.28
CA LEU A 125 -5.78 -11.80 6.38
C LEU A 125 -6.12 -13.23 5.95
N LYS A 126 -5.97 -14.17 6.89
CA LYS A 126 -6.29 -15.58 6.68
C LYS A 126 -6.82 -16.17 7.98
N PRO A 127 -7.96 -16.90 7.97
CA PRO A 127 -8.40 -17.67 9.12
C PRO A 127 -7.33 -18.66 9.58
N GLY A 128 -6.98 -18.62 10.87
CA GLY A 128 -5.87 -19.41 11.39
C GLY A 128 -4.50 -19.01 10.86
N GLY A 129 -4.38 -17.78 10.37
CA GLY A 129 -3.12 -17.15 9.96
C GLY A 129 -2.22 -16.81 11.13
N GLY A 130 -1.31 -15.83 10.93
CA GLY A 130 -0.26 -15.51 11.89
C GLY A 130 0.81 -16.60 11.96
N GLY A 131 1.31 -16.89 13.17
CA GLY A 131 2.39 -17.88 13.33
C GLY A 131 3.71 -17.40 12.70
N LYS A 132 4.35 -18.25 11.89
CA LYS A 132 5.67 -17.98 11.30
C LYS A 132 5.61 -17.98 9.77
N PRO A 133 6.23 -17.02 9.08
CA PRO A 133 6.44 -17.11 7.64
C PRO A 133 7.41 -18.24 7.30
N GLY A 134 7.36 -18.73 6.06
CA GLY A 134 8.26 -19.76 5.56
C GLY A 134 9.20 -19.25 4.46
N GLY A 135 10.15 -20.11 4.07
CA GLY A 135 10.97 -19.94 2.88
C GLY A 135 11.74 -18.61 2.81
N LYS A 136 11.78 -18.02 1.61
CA LYS A 136 12.51 -16.76 1.33
C LYS A 136 11.99 -15.59 2.15
N LEU A 137 10.69 -15.55 2.45
CA LEU A 137 10.11 -14.47 3.24
C LEU A 137 10.64 -14.47 4.69
N ALA A 138 10.75 -15.63 5.31
CA ALA A 138 11.32 -15.76 6.65
C ALA A 138 12.76 -15.24 6.68
N GLN A 139 13.60 -15.69 5.74
CA GLN A 139 14.99 -15.21 5.63
C GLN A 139 15.07 -13.71 5.51
N LYS A 140 14.23 -13.10 4.65
CA LYS A 140 14.22 -11.65 4.46
C LYS A 140 13.70 -10.88 5.68
N ILE A 141 12.81 -11.46 6.47
CA ILE A 141 12.38 -10.89 7.74
C ILE A 141 13.55 -10.91 8.73
N ASP A 142 14.26 -12.01 8.84
CA ASP A 142 15.43 -12.10 9.71
C ASP A 142 16.54 -11.15 9.26
N GLU A 143 16.81 -11.05 7.96
CA GLU A 143 17.77 -10.09 7.38
C GLU A 143 17.40 -8.62 7.70
N ALA A 144 16.12 -8.27 7.60
CA ALA A 144 15.70 -6.86 7.72
C ALA A 144 15.45 -6.43 9.17
N PHE A 145 14.99 -7.35 10.03
CA PHE A 145 14.51 -7.02 11.38
C PHE A 145 15.26 -7.78 12.49
N GLY A 146 16.08 -8.77 12.13
CA GLY A 146 16.87 -9.60 13.05
C GLY A 146 16.16 -10.88 13.46
N ASP A 147 14.88 -10.84 13.74
CA ASP A 147 14.01 -11.99 14.04
C ASP A 147 12.54 -11.65 13.90
N LEU A 148 11.68 -12.69 13.94
CA LEU A 148 10.23 -12.53 13.82
C LEU A 148 9.61 -11.70 14.95
N ASP A 149 10.11 -11.84 16.19
CA ASP A 149 9.52 -11.13 17.34
C ASP A 149 9.82 -9.63 17.25
N LYS A 150 11.03 -9.27 16.82
CA LYS A 150 11.37 -7.87 16.54
C LYS A 150 10.56 -7.31 15.37
N PHE A 151 10.35 -8.11 14.32
CA PHE A 151 9.47 -7.73 13.23
C PHE A 151 8.05 -7.44 13.73
N LYS A 152 7.44 -8.38 14.47
CA LYS A 152 6.08 -8.23 15.01
C LYS A 152 5.96 -6.97 15.88
N LYS A 153 6.94 -6.77 16.77
CA LYS A 153 6.98 -5.58 17.60
C LYS A 153 7.06 -4.30 16.77
N GLN A 154 7.97 -4.23 15.79
CA GLN A 154 8.13 -3.04 14.96
C GLN A 154 6.90 -2.81 14.07
N PHE A 155 6.27 -3.88 13.57
CA PHE A 155 5.05 -3.75 12.76
C PHE A 155 3.89 -3.22 13.60
N SER A 156 3.72 -3.76 14.81
CA SER A 156 2.73 -3.26 15.77
C SER A 156 2.98 -1.80 16.12
N ASP A 157 4.19 -1.45 16.57
CA ASP A 157 4.55 -0.08 16.97
C ASP A 157 4.28 0.92 15.83
N THR A 158 4.66 0.56 14.59
CA THR A 158 4.47 1.42 13.42
C THR A 158 2.98 1.61 13.10
N ALA A 159 2.21 0.53 13.04
CA ALA A 159 0.78 0.57 12.73
C ALA A 159 0.01 1.34 13.82
N VAL A 160 0.27 1.07 15.08
CA VAL A 160 -0.36 1.75 16.23
C VAL A 160 -0.03 3.25 16.26
N SER A 161 1.21 3.62 15.87
CA SER A 161 1.65 5.01 15.85
C SER A 161 1.04 5.85 14.74
N GLN A 162 0.24 5.27 13.83
CA GLN A 162 -0.47 6.05 12.82
C GLN A 162 -1.50 6.95 13.50
N PHE A 163 -1.27 8.26 13.39
CA PHE A 163 -2.20 9.25 13.96
C PHE A 163 -3.47 9.33 13.12
N GLY A 164 -4.63 9.25 13.77
CA GLY A 164 -5.92 9.27 13.08
C GLY A 164 -6.16 8.00 12.26
N THR A 165 -6.57 8.19 11.01
CA THR A 165 -6.90 7.12 10.05
C THR A 165 -5.69 6.71 9.24
N GLY A 166 -5.66 5.48 8.76
CA GLY A 166 -4.57 5.02 7.89
C GLY A 166 -4.30 3.51 7.98
N TRP A 167 -3.08 3.13 7.62
CA TRP A 167 -2.67 1.75 7.36
C TRP A 167 -1.26 1.49 7.83
N GLY A 168 -1.00 0.29 8.33
CA GLY A 168 0.34 -0.25 8.56
C GLY A 168 0.72 -1.24 7.46
N TRP A 169 1.95 -1.18 6.93
CA TRP A 169 2.38 -1.98 5.79
C TRP A 169 3.70 -2.69 6.03
N LEU A 170 3.78 -3.95 5.61
CA LEU A 170 5.04 -4.60 5.26
C LEU A 170 5.24 -4.41 3.75
N VAL A 171 6.40 -3.88 3.36
CA VAL A 171 6.73 -3.58 1.97
C VAL A 171 8.14 -4.08 1.62
N ALA A 172 8.41 -4.21 0.31
CA ALA A 172 9.76 -4.35 -0.22
C ALA A 172 10.13 -3.11 -1.06
N ASP A 173 11.38 -2.63 -0.93
CA ASP A 173 11.89 -1.61 -1.85
C ASP A 173 12.34 -2.21 -3.19
N ALA A 174 12.81 -1.36 -4.12
CA ALA A 174 13.27 -1.78 -5.44
C ALA A 174 14.44 -2.80 -5.40
N GLY A 175 15.23 -2.81 -4.32
CA GLY A 175 16.30 -3.81 -4.08
C GLY A 175 15.77 -5.09 -3.41
N GLY A 176 14.48 -5.17 -3.11
CA GLY A 176 13.86 -6.31 -2.43
C GLY A 176 14.15 -6.35 -0.91
N LYS A 177 14.64 -5.24 -0.32
CA LYS A 177 14.79 -5.10 1.13
C LYS A 177 13.45 -4.81 1.77
N LEU A 178 13.13 -5.56 2.84
CA LEU A 178 11.88 -5.37 3.57
C LEU A 178 11.94 -4.13 4.47
N LYS A 179 10.79 -3.45 4.54
CA LYS A 179 10.57 -2.28 5.40
C LYS A 179 9.16 -2.34 5.98
N ILE A 180 8.99 -1.70 7.12
CA ILE A 180 7.68 -1.42 7.70
C ILE A 180 7.43 0.07 7.55
N VAL A 181 6.30 0.42 6.96
CA VAL A 181 5.88 1.82 6.77
C VAL A 181 4.42 1.99 7.21
N LYS A 182 3.99 3.23 7.34
CA LYS A 182 2.59 3.58 7.56
C LYS A 182 2.17 4.68 6.59
N THR A 183 0.90 4.69 6.22
CA THR A 183 0.30 5.73 5.38
C THR A 183 -0.94 6.30 6.05
N GLY A 184 -1.23 7.57 5.81
CA GLY A 184 -2.45 8.21 6.29
C GLY A 184 -3.62 8.01 5.32
N ASP A 185 -4.81 8.16 5.83
CA ASP A 185 -6.06 8.19 5.07
C ASP A 185 -6.18 7.07 4.02
N ALA A 186 -6.23 7.41 2.74
CA ALA A 186 -6.34 6.46 1.63
C ALA A 186 -5.00 6.15 0.95
N ASP A 187 -3.89 6.75 1.40
CA ASP A 187 -2.59 6.60 0.74
C ASP A 187 -2.08 5.15 0.80
N ALA A 188 -1.32 4.79 -0.23
CA ALA A 188 -0.76 3.45 -0.38
C ALA A 188 0.72 3.52 -0.81
N PRO A 189 1.60 2.66 -0.27
CA PRO A 189 3.05 2.75 -0.43
C PRO A 189 3.53 2.49 -1.87
N TYR A 190 2.73 1.89 -2.74
CA TYR A 190 3.11 1.68 -4.14
C TYR A 190 3.17 2.99 -4.95
N LEU A 191 2.55 4.05 -4.46
CA LEU A 191 2.68 5.40 -5.05
C LEU A 191 4.10 5.94 -4.88
N ASP A 192 4.81 5.51 -3.84
CA ASP A 192 6.20 5.84 -3.55
C ASP A 192 7.20 4.80 -4.11
N GLY A 193 6.74 3.93 -5.00
CA GLY A 193 7.59 2.90 -5.62
C GLY A 193 7.92 1.71 -4.72
N LEU A 194 7.26 1.58 -3.57
CA LEU A 194 7.41 0.43 -2.68
C LEU A 194 6.43 -0.68 -3.09
N LYS A 195 6.84 -1.93 -2.95
CA LYS A 195 6.00 -3.10 -3.21
C LYS A 195 5.27 -3.54 -1.93
N PRO A 196 3.94 -3.42 -1.83
CA PRO A 196 3.19 -3.91 -0.68
C PRO A 196 3.24 -5.44 -0.59
N LEU A 197 3.42 -5.97 0.61
CA LEU A 197 3.40 -7.41 0.90
C LEU A 197 2.25 -7.79 1.83
N LEU A 198 2.00 -7.00 2.88
CA LEU A 198 0.88 -7.12 3.81
C LEU A 198 0.43 -5.73 4.27
N THR A 199 -0.83 -5.64 4.69
CA THR A 199 -1.33 -4.43 5.34
C THR A 199 -2.25 -4.75 6.51
N ILE A 200 -2.32 -3.80 7.45
CA ILE A 200 -3.30 -3.76 8.54
C ILE A 200 -4.01 -2.42 8.47
N ASP A 201 -5.33 -2.47 8.40
CA ASP A 201 -6.18 -1.29 8.49
C ASP A 201 -6.25 -0.79 9.93
N VAL A 202 -5.90 0.47 10.15
CA VAL A 202 -5.98 1.11 11.49
C VAL A 202 -6.95 2.29 11.52
N TRP A 203 -7.84 2.39 10.52
CA TRP A 203 -9.06 3.18 10.62
C TRP A 203 -9.91 2.65 11.78
N GLU A 204 -10.61 3.51 12.50
CA GLU A 204 -11.44 3.08 13.64
C GLU A 204 -12.56 2.11 13.22
N HIS A 205 -13.09 2.24 12.00
CA HIS A 205 -14.10 1.30 11.52
C HIS A 205 -13.62 -0.16 11.42
N ALA A 206 -12.30 -0.38 11.36
CA ALA A 206 -11.73 -1.71 11.29
C ALA A 206 -11.76 -2.46 12.62
N TYR A 207 -11.84 -1.75 13.76
CA TYR A 207 -11.64 -2.38 15.07
C TYR A 207 -12.52 -1.83 16.21
N TYR A 208 -13.13 -0.65 16.06
CA TYR A 208 -13.76 0.05 17.21
C TYR A 208 -14.92 -0.72 17.84
N LEU A 209 -15.68 -1.48 17.05
CA LEU A 209 -16.79 -2.30 17.56
C LEU A 209 -16.32 -3.43 18.48
N ASP A 210 -15.13 -3.99 18.23
CA ASP A 210 -14.57 -5.12 18.99
C ASP A 210 -13.59 -4.66 20.07
N TYR A 211 -12.83 -3.60 19.83
CA TYR A 211 -11.71 -3.19 20.68
C TYR A 211 -11.82 -1.78 21.26
N GLN A 212 -12.76 -0.95 20.80
CA GLN A 212 -12.92 0.46 21.17
C GLN A 212 -11.57 1.21 20.97
N ASN A 213 -11.07 1.88 21.98
CA ASN A 213 -9.80 2.63 21.91
C ASN A 213 -8.54 1.75 22.00
N ARG A 214 -8.69 0.44 22.09
CA ARG A 214 -7.56 -0.51 22.25
C ARG A 214 -6.98 -0.93 20.90
N ARG A 215 -6.57 0.06 20.07
CA ARG A 215 -5.97 -0.20 18.76
C ARG A 215 -4.79 -1.17 18.83
N ALA A 216 -3.95 -1.06 19.86
CA ALA A 216 -2.79 -1.95 20.04
C ALA A 216 -3.20 -3.41 20.21
N ASP A 217 -4.27 -3.70 20.95
CA ASP A 217 -4.77 -5.08 21.16
C ASP A 217 -5.27 -5.66 19.82
N TYR A 218 -6.00 -4.87 19.03
CA TYR A 218 -6.45 -5.26 17.70
C TYR A 218 -5.26 -5.57 16.77
N VAL A 219 -4.31 -4.65 16.66
CA VAL A 219 -3.14 -4.80 15.78
C VAL A 219 -2.35 -6.05 16.17
N ASN A 220 -2.08 -6.25 17.46
CA ASN A 220 -1.37 -7.43 17.96
C ASN A 220 -2.14 -8.72 17.66
N ALA A 221 -3.46 -8.73 17.88
CA ALA A 221 -4.29 -9.91 17.59
C ALA A 221 -4.29 -10.25 16.10
N VAL A 222 -4.33 -9.26 15.21
CA VAL A 222 -4.21 -9.45 13.75
C VAL A 222 -2.84 -10.04 13.39
N ILE A 223 -1.76 -9.46 13.91
CA ILE A 223 -0.38 -9.92 13.65
C ILE A 223 -0.20 -11.38 14.09
N ASP A 224 -0.70 -11.74 15.27
CA ASP A 224 -0.46 -13.05 15.85
C ASP A 224 -1.35 -14.14 15.27
N LYS A 225 -2.54 -13.81 14.78
CA LYS A 225 -3.57 -14.81 14.48
C LYS A 225 -4.16 -14.75 13.08
N LEU A 226 -3.92 -13.69 12.32
CA LEU A 226 -4.58 -13.51 11.04
C LEU A 226 -3.66 -13.21 9.85
N LEU A 227 -2.39 -12.81 10.04
CA LEU A 227 -1.52 -12.47 8.90
C LEU A 227 -1.39 -13.63 7.92
N ASN A 228 -1.64 -13.33 6.65
CA ASN A 228 -1.53 -14.28 5.53
C ASN A 228 -0.11 -14.26 4.96
N TRP A 229 0.76 -15.09 5.52
CA TRP A 229 2.16 -15.19 5.07
C TRP A 229 2.31 -15.76 3.66
N ASP A 230 1.36 -16.58 3.19
CA ASP A 230 1.36 -17.11 1.81
C ASP A 230 1.18 -15.94 0.83
N PHE A 231 0.21 -15.07 1.08
CA PHE A 231 -0.02 -13.86 0.29
C PHE A 231 1.19 -12.91 0.28
N ALA A 232 1.83 -12.73 1.44
CA ALA A 232 3.06 -11.94 1.52
C ALA A 232 4.20 -12.53 0.69
N ALA A 233 4.36 -13.86 0.73
CA ALA A 233 5.39 -14.58 -0.05
C ALA A 233 5.11 -14.50 -1.56
N GLU A 234 3.86 -14.64 -1.99
CA GLU A 234 3.44 -14.47 -3.38
C GLU A 234 3.76 -13.05 -3.89
N ASN A 235 3.45 -12.03 -3.09
CA ASN A 235 3.75 -10.63 -3.45
C ASN A 235 5.26 -10.36 -3.50
N LEU A 236 6.03 -10.98 -2.61
CA LEU A 236 7.50 -10.87 -2.63
C LEU A 236 8.11 -11.49 -3.89
N ALA A 237 7.50 -12.56 -4.43
CA ALA A 237 8.00 -13.29 -5.60
C ALA A 237 7.69 -12.59 -6.93
N LYS A 238 6.67 -11.74 -7.01
CA LYS A 238 6.31 -10.91 -8.19
C LYS A 238 7.32 -9.80 -8.40
#